data_30848cb69df63ad000bb1a2a796ba951
#
_entry.id   30848cb69df63ad000bb1a2a796ba951
#
_cell.length_a   1.000
_cell.length_b   1.000
_cell.length_c   1.000
_cell.angle_alpha   90.00
_cell.angle_beta   90.00
_cell.angle_gamma   90.00
#
_symmetry.space_group_name_H-M   'P 1'
#
loop_
_entity.id
_entity.type
_entity.pdbx_description
1 polymer ?
#
loop_
_entity_poly.entity_id
_entity_poly.type
_entity_poly.pdbx_seq_one_letter_code
_entity_poly.pdbx_strand_id
1 'polypeptide(L)'
;MADLSAINNVITSSVDNGDYSVEINLSDYTNILGTTALIILPVLLEKISFLSIDPTEQYNFSIVVAAGRTKDIEIYLSNAFINSGDNIGIDLRGDSKNNSYINRIRFSLENTIKSSNSIGILVMNGQSLEVIGEEKGSILNVHGGAGNCAVGNSNVFNSGGQIVFSGQGTVSAHGGDAIDQPAYNVAMDGGAGVGFVESTSGNSSVLIKCNAIVNVFGGNGQECDVSNPNSMTVGNGGPGISLGESGILIVERCPDISTSLTVFGGNGGLIIDSSNSGAMTDLRIGGNGGSAVILPSGTVDLLGSVQLRGGDGTTVESHGNLPIVGGDGGSAVKFIGTTTARNTFLSSNEAVLSGGNGGTSGVYVDFDTSSIRIISSKGGRGGHSLFLGSNSANVQIDGSILASGEGGQGGSPKAYLDDNNLDLDTLKNTNGANEPGSGGSNGSSISGTGAVNLNMSESTILNAGIIGSGGFGIESDGSLVEGESGTTSKPVDIITNPSPHFGYININRIMDFSLNYNNNLVEDKEYDKALINIKNLFISQTVDSCLNIDSMKIQSYYKVDTPNEILGNAFMDLIVNFKVNAYVRELIPIICKKSDE
;
A
#
# COMPACT_ATOMS: atom_id res chain seq x y z
N MET A 1 -37.37 22.27 6.75
CA MET A 1 -35.95 22.12 6.49
C MET A 1 -35.62 22.81 5.18
N ALA A 2 -34.51 23.51 5.14
CA ALA A 2 -34.01 24.08 3.89
C ALA A 2 -33.35 22.95 3.04
N ASP A 3 -33.21 23.19 1.77
CA ASP A 3 -32.52 22.31 0.85
C ASP A 3 -31.00 22.48 1.03
N LEU A 4 -30.21 21.42 0.83
CA LEU A 4 -28.74 21.43 0.98
C LEU A 4 -28.05 22.49 0.12
N SER A 5 -28.62 22.90 -1.02
CA SER A 5 -28.06 23.98 -1.85
C SER A 5 -28.08 25.34 -1.14
N ALA A 6 -28.97 25.52 -0.15
CA ALA A 6 -29.06 26.77 0.63
C ALA A 6 -27.82 26.98 1.55
N ILE A 7 -27.03 25.93 1.82
CA ILE A 7 -25.79 26.02 2.60
C ILE A 7 -24.85 27.07 1.99
N ASN A 8 -24.71 27.10 0.66
CA ASN A 8 -23.87 28.09 -0.02
C ASN A 8 -24.26 29.54 0.32
N ASN A 9 -25.57 29.84 0.46
CA ASN A 9 -26.03 31.18 0.84
C ASN A 9 -25.65 31.52 2.28
N VAL A 10 -25.71 30.54 3.20
CA VAL A 10 -25.28 30.73 4.58
C VAL A 10 -23.79 31.04 4.65
N ILE A 11 -22.96 30.22 3.96
CA ILE A 11 -21.52 30.42 3.92
C ILE A 11 -21.15 31.78 3.32
N THR A 12 -21.74 32.14 2.17
CA THR A 12 -21.46 33.42 1.49
C THR A 12 -21.86 34.60 2.37
N SER A 13 -23.05 34.56 2.97
CA SER A 13 -23.52 35.65 3.85
C SER A 13 -22.63 35.81 5.09
N SER A 14 -22.15 34.73 5.69
CA SER A 14 -21.23 34.79 6.82
C SER A 14 -19.91 35.46 6.42
N VAL A 15 -19.31 35.03 5.31
CA VAL A 15 -18.05 35.59 4.81
C VAL A 15 -18.19 37.05 4.43
N ASP A 16 -19.30 37.45 3.79
CA ASP A 16 -19.59 38.85 3.44
C ASP A 16 -19.75 39.72 4.69
N ASN A 17 -20.24 39.17 5.79
CA ASN A 17 -20.33 39.83 7.08
C ASN A 17 -19.03 39.82 7.89
N GLY A 18 -17.93 39.24 7.34
CA GLY A 18 -16.61 39.15 7.99
C GLY A 18 -16.46 37.99 8.96
N ASP A 19 -17.37 37.03 8.94
CA ASP A 19 -17.25 35.80 9.71
C ASP A 19 -16.61 34.70 8.83
N TYR A 20 -15.38 34.32 9.15
CA TYR A 20 -14.60 33.34 8.42
C TYR A 20 -14.65 31.92 9.04
N SER A 21 -15.49 31.73 10.05
CA SER A 21 -15.80 30.46 10.70
C SER A 21 -17.29 30.19 10.69
N VAL A 22 -17.72 29.14 10.00
CA VAL A 22 -19.13 28.81 9.79
C VAL A 22 -19.46 27.44 10.35
N GLU A 23 -20.57 27.29 11.04
CA GLU A 23 -21.10 26.04 11.53
C GLU A 23 -22.42 25.71 10.80
N ILE A 24 -22.52 24.50 10.27
CA ILE A 24 -23.67 23.97 9.55
C ILE A 24 -24.20 22.76 10.29
N ASN A 25 -25.43 22.89 10.83
CA ASN A 25 -26.13 21.73 11.36
C ASN A 25 -26.87 21.04 10.20
N LEU A 26 -26.36 19.90 9.78
CA LEU A 26 -26.91 19.16 8.63
C LEU A 26 -28.36 18.72 8.85
N SER A 27 -28.78 18.48 10.10
CA SER A 27 -30.15 18.11 10.43
C SER A 27 -31.19 19.19 10.13
N ASP A 28 -30.76 20.43 9.85
CA ASP A 28 -31.65 21.53 9.44
C ASP A 28 -31.96 21.51 7.91
N TYR A 29 -31.31 20.62 7.17
CA TYR A 29 -31.38 20.55 5.72
C TYR A 29 -31.97 19.21 5.23
N THR A 30 -32.44 19.20 4.00
CA THR A 30 -32.95 18.01 3.33
C THR A 30 -32.24 17.75 2.00
N ASN A 31 -32.12 16.49 1.64
CA ASN A 31 -31.61 16.11 0.33
C ASN A 31 -32.60 16.54 -0.77
N ILE A 32 -32.05 17.02 -1.89
CA ILE A 32 -32.81 17.17 -3.13
C ILE A 32 -32.90 15.80 -3.81
N LEU A 33 -34.10 15.37 -4.12
CA LEU A 33 -34.31 14.06 -4.73
C LEU A 33 -33.55 13.93 -6.07
N GLY A 34 -32.69 12.95 -6.19
CA GLY A 34 -31.98 12.62 -7.43
C GLY A 34 -30.84 13.58 -7.80
N THR A 35 -30.43 14.49 -6.89
CA THR A 35 -29.33 15.42 -7.14
C THR A 35 -28.32 15.44 -5.99
N THR A 36 -27.07 15.78 -6.30
CA THR A 36 -26.03 16.03 -5.32
C THR A 36 -25.76 17.54 -5.28
N ALA A 37 -25.90 18.16 -4.11
CA ALA A 37 -25.60 19.57 -3.94
C ALA A 37 -24.09 19.83 -3.99
N LEU A 38 -23.67 20.93 -4.60
CA LEU A 38 -22.29 21.38 -4.62
C LEU A 38 -22.10 22.50 -3.60
N ILE A 39 -21.33 22.25 -2.55
CA ILE A 39 -21.01 23.24 -1.51
C ILE A 39 -19.63 23.81 -1.81
N ILE A 40 -19.59 25.12 -2.12
CA ILE A 40 -18.37 25.82 -2.47
C ILE A 40 -17.86 26.60 -1.26
N LEU A 41 -16.62 26.29 -0.84
CA LEU A 41 -15.95 26.99 0.26
C LEU A 41 -15.16 28.18 -0.29
N PRO A 42 -15.60 29.42 0.02
CA PRO A 42 -14.97 30.64 -0.51
C PRO A 42 -13.50 30.78 -0.06
N VAL A 43 -12.75 31.59 -0.80
CA VAL A 43 -11.29 31.80 -0.58
C VAL A 43 -10.99 32.32 0.81
N LEU A 44 -11.82 33.16 1.38
CA LEU A 44 -11.63 33.80 2.70
C LEU A 44 -12.08 32.94 3.88
N LEU A 45 -12.80 31.84 3.64
CA LEU A 45 -13.29 31.00 4.72
C LEU A 45 -12.10 30.24 5.34
N GLU A 46 -11.92 30.33 6.65
CA GLU A 46 -10.83 29.69 7.38
C GLU A 46 -11.28 28.38 8.04
N LYS A 47 -12.55 28.30 8.46
CA LYS A 47 -13.12 27.13 9.11
C LYS A 47 -14.56 26.90 8.72
N ILE A 48 -14.93 25.63 8.53
CA ILE A 48 -16.31 25.19 8.42
C ILE A 48 -16.52 23.91 9.23
N SER A 49 -17.65 23.84 9.92
CA SER A 49 -18.08 22.67 10.67
C SER A 49 -19.37 22.10 10.09
N PHE A 50 -19.40 20.81 9.80
CA PHE A 50 -20.59 20.07 9.42
C PHE A 50 -20.96 19.12 10.55
N LEU A 51 -22.10 19.36 11.18
CA LEU A 51 -22.56 18.62 12.33
C LEU A 51 -23.87 17.89 11.99
N SER A 52 -24.00 16.64 12.41
CA SER A 52 -25.26 15.90 12.36
C SER A 52 -25.53 15.26 13.72
N ILE A 53 -26.81 15.03 14.01
CA ILE A 53 -27.26 14.33 15.21
C ILE A 53 -27.19 12.80 14.99
N ASP A 54 -27.46 12.34 13.76
CA ASP A 54 -27.53 10.95 13.38
C ASP A 54 -26.43 10.59 12.37
N PRO A 55 -25.46 9.74 12.74
CA PRO A 55 -24.38 9.34 11.84
C PRO A 55 -24.87 8.45 10.68
N THR A 56 -26.09 7.92 10.74
CA THR A 56 -26.68 7.09 9.69
C THR A 56 -27.45 7.88 8.65
N GLU A 57 -27.79 9.15 8.95
CA GLU A 57 -28.47 10.03 8.01
C GLU A 57 -27.51 10.49 6.92
N GLN A 58 -27.79 10.08 5.69
CA GLN A 58 -26.98 10.38 4.51
C GLN A 58 -27.37 11.72 3.91
N TYR A 59 -26.38 12.58 3.68
CA TYR A 59 -26.53 13.88 3.03
C TYR A 59 -25.86 13.89 1.66
N ASN A 60 -26.62 14.22 0.61
CA ASN A 60 -26.15 14.17 -0.77
C ASN A 60 -25.52 15.50 -1.20
N PHE A 61 -24.23 15.67 -0.89
CA PHE A 61 -23.47 16.82 -1.33
C PHE A 61 -21.99 16.53 -1.54
N SER A 62 -21.33 17.44 -2.26
CA SER A 62 -19.88 17.46 -2.50
C SER A 62 -19.33 18.79 -2.00
N ILE A 63 -18.15 18.79 -1.43
CA ILE A 63 -17.45 19.98 -0.94
C ILE A 63 -16.35 20.35 -1.93
N VAL A 64 -16.32 21.60 -2.36
CA VAL A 64 -15.27 22.12 -3.25
C VAL A 64 -14.59 23.31 -2.59
N VAL A 65 -13.30 23.22 -2.39
CA VAL A 65 -12.47 24.32 -1.91
C VAL A 65 -12.11 25.23 -3.07
N ALA A 66 -12.51 26.50 -3.00
CA ALA A 66 -12.27 27.46 -4.08
C ALA A 66 -10.77 27.70 -4.33
N ALA A 67 -10.42 27.91 -5.61
CA ALA A 67 -9.06 28.26 -6.03
C ALA A 67 -8.66 29.68 -5.55
N GLY A 68 -7.34 29.95 -5.49
CA GLY A 68 -6.82 31.26 -5.14
C GLY A 68 -6.71 31.53 -3.63
N ARG A 69 -6.76 30.49 -2.82
CA ARG A 69 -6.58 30.62 -1.36
C ARG A 69 -5.15 30.99 -1.01
N THR A 70 -5.04 31.79 0.06
CA THR A 70 -3.76 32.22 0.64
C THR A 70 -3.60 31.79 2.10
N LYS A 71 -4.62 31.08 2.64
CA LYS A 71 -4.66 30.64 4.04
C LYS A 71 -5.09 29.19 4.15
N ASP A 72 -4.74 28.57 5.26
CA ASP A 72 -5.23 27.25 5.66
C ASP A 72 -6.76 27.20 5.69
N ILE A 73 -7.32 26.04 5.41
CA ILE A 73 -8.74 25.76 5.67
C ILE A 73 -8.87 24.57 6.60
N GLU A 74 -9.81 24.67 7.53
CA GLU A 74 -10.21 23.60 8.42
C GLU A 74 -11.66 23.19 8.13
N ILE A 75 -11.85 21.92 7.79
CA ILE A 75 -13.16 21.28 7.63
C ILE A 75 -13.35 20.36 8.82
N TYR A 76 -14.31 20.65 9.67
CA TYR A 76 -14.63 19.83 10.84
C TYR A 76 -15.89 19.01 10.57
N LEU A 77 -15.82 17.71 10.88
CA LEU A 77 -16.92 16.77 10.69
C LEU A 77 -17.29 16.12 12.02
N SER A 78 -18.60 16.06 12.32
CA SER A 78 -19.12 15.37 13.49
C SER A 78 -20.43 14.65 13.15
N ASN A 79 -20.44 13.34 13.19
CA ASN A 79 -21.54 12.47 12.74
C ASN A 79 -22.01 12.77 11.29
N ALA A 80 -21.13 13.22 10.42
CA ALA A 80 -21.49 13.61 9.07
C ALA A 80 -21.35 12.43 8.10
N PHE A 81 -22.46 12.04 7.45
CA PHE A 81 -22.42 11.08 6.34
C PHE A 81 -22.63 11.82 5.01
N ILE A 82 -21.53 12.09 4.32
CA ILE A 82 -21.51 12.81 3.03
C ILE A 82 -21.49 11.78 1.90
N ASN A 83 -22.52 11.79 1.06
CA ASN A 83 -22.55 11.01 -0.17
C ASN A 83 -22.49 11.98 -1.37
N SER A 84 -21.39 11.97 -2.07
CA SER A 84 -21.19 12.86 -3.22
C SER A 84 -21.72 12.31 -4.54
N GLY A 85 -22.33 11.12 -4.54
CA GLY A 85 -22.79 10.47 -5.78
C GLY A 85 -21.62 10.29 -6.76
N ASP A 86 -21.76 10.77 -7.98
CA ASP A 86 -20.74 10.69 -9.02
C ASP A 86 -19.65 11.77 -8.91
N ASN A 87 -19.80 12.71 -7.96
CA ASN A 87 -18.83 13.77 -7.75
C ASN A 87 -17.71 13.34 -6.78
N ILE A 88 -16.64 14.13 -6.72
CA ILE A 88 -15.60 14.04 -5.70
C ILE A 88 -16.22 14.39 -4.35
N GLY A 89 -15.95 13.62 -3.31
CA GLY A 89 -16.49 13.87 -1.97
C GLY A 89 -16.03 15.23 -1.42
N ILE A 90 -14.73 15.38 -1.25
CA ILE A 90 -14.08 16.66 -0.90
C ILE A 90 -13.02 16.98 -1.94
N ASP A 91 -13.21 18.05 -2.66
CA ASP A 91 -12.31 18.51 -3.71
C ASP A 91 -11.43 19.66 -3.20
N LEU A 92 -10.15 19.33 -2.96
CA LEU A 92 -9.17 20.30 -2.47
C LEU A 92 -8.38 20.97 -3.60
N ARG A 93 -8.85 20.89 -4.86
CA ARG A 93 -8.11 21.35 -6.04
C ARG A 93 -7.55 22.74 -5.95
N GLY A 94 -8.03 23.65 -5.26
CA GLY A 94 -7.48 24.99 -5.04
C GLY A 94 -6.37 25.43 -6.01
N ASP A 95 -5.86 26.61 -5.92
CA ASP A 95 -4.81 27.07 -6.85
C ASP A 95 -3.50 26.30 -6.65
N SER A 96 -3.10 25.54 -7.67
CA SER A 96 -1.91 24.67 -7.68
C SER A 96 -0.57 25.44 -7.65
N LYS A 97 -0.60 26.77 -7.61
CA LYS A 97 0.62 27.59 -7.77
C LYS A 97 1.29 28.05 -6.48
N ASN A 98 0.60 27.95 -5.33
CA ASN A 98 1.16 28.40 -4.04
C ASN A 98 0.82 27.40 -2.93
N ASN A 99 1.72 26.49 -2.67
CA ASN A 99 1.54 25.33 -1.81
C ASN A 99 1.98 25.57 -0.35
N SER A 100 1.84 26.78 0.15
CA SER A 100 2.27 27.11 1.52
C SER A 100 1.21 26.90 2.59
N TYR A 101 -0.02 26.55 2.22
CA TYR A 101 -1.12 26.32 3.16
C TYR A 101 -1.49 24.84 3.28
N ILE A 102 -2.03 24.49 4.44
CA ILE A 102 -2.43 23.14 4.79
C ILE A 102 -3.96 23.08 4.80
N ASN A 103 -4.51 22.09 4.09
CA ASN A 103 -5.93 21.75 4.23
C ASN A 103 -6.06 20.78 5.40
N ARG A 104 -6.93 21.05 6.36
CA ARG A 104 -7.18 20.18 7.51
C ARG A 104 -8.59 19.63 7.48
N ILE A 105 -8.71 18.34 7.68
CA ILE A 105 -9.99 17.69 7.98
C ILE A 105 -9.88 17.17 9.40
N ARG A 106 -10.67 17.77 10.30
CA ARG A 106 -10.80 17.31 11.68
C ARG A 106 -12.10 16.55 11.85
N PHE A 107 -12.09 15.54 12.64
CA PHE A 107 -13.31 14.77 12.87
C PHE A 107 -13.44 14.29 14.31
N SER A 108 -14.68 14.28 14.78
CA SER A 108 -15.11 13.63 16.03
C SER A 108 -16.28 12.69 15.73
N LEU A 109 -16.52 11.75 16.62
CA LEU A 109 -17.58 10.76 16.48
C LEU A 109 -17.44 9.94 15.20
N GLU A 110 -18.55 9.50 14.57
CA GLU A 110 -18.52 8.67 13.36
C GLU A 110 -18.85 9.46 12.10
N ASN A 111 -17.97 9.44 11.13
CA ASN A 111 -18.12 10.19 9.89
C ASN A 111 -17.86 9.29 8.68
N THR A 112 -18.56 9.55 7.60
CA THR A 112 -18.38 8.86 6.32
C THR A 112 -18.35 9.86 5.17
N ILE A 113 -17.39 9.70 4.27
CA ILE A 113 -17.32 10.39 2.98
C ILE A 113 -17.32 9.31 1.90
N LYS A 114 -18.35 9.33 1.04
CA LYS A 114 -18.51 8.30 0.00
C LYS A 114 -18.74 8.94 -1.36
N SER A 115 -18.01 8.45 -2.36
CA SER A 115 -18.31 8.70 -3.77
C SER A 115 -18.77 7.39 -4.44
N SER A 116 -19.59 7.46 -5.48
CA SER A 116 -20.02 6.30 -6.26
C SER A 116 -19.07 6.02 -7.44
N ASN A 117 -18.66 7.06 -8.15
CA ASN A 117 -17.86 6.94 -9.38
C ASN A 117 -16.65 7.88 -9.41
N SER A 118 -16.25 8.44 -8.27
CA SER A 118 -15.15 9.41 -8.21
C SER A 118 -14.31 9.21 -6.94
N ILE A 119 -13.44 10.13 -6.65
CA ILE A 119 -12.52 10.12 -5.51
C ILE A 119 -13.25 10.56 -4.24
N GLY A 120 -12.97 9.93 -3.10
CA GLY A 120 -13.52 10.37 -1.80
C GLY A 120 -12.98 11.74 -1.39
N ILE A 121 -11.66 11.88 -1.25
CA ILE A 121 -10.97 13.16 -0.95
C ILE A 121 -9.86 13.36 -1.97
N LEU A 122 -9.98 14.38 -2.79
CA LEU A 122 -9.00 14.71 -3.83
C LEU A 122 -7.89 15.62 -3.25
N VAL A 123 -6.65 15.15 -3.33
CA VAL A 123 -5.42 15.88 -3.00
C VAL A 123 -4.55 15.99 -4.23
N MET A 124 -4.21 17.20 -4.64
CA MET A 124 -3.43 17.43 -5.86
C MET A 124 -1.95 17.74 -5.57
N ASN A 125 -1.18 17.82 -6.65
CA ASN A 125 0.24 18.12 -6.62
C ASN A 125 0.59 19.34 -5.79
N GLY A 126 1.53 19.12 -4.88
CA GLY A 126 2.04 20.12 -4.00
C GLY A 126 1.09 20.56 -2.89
N GLN A 127 -0.09 19.96 -2.80
CA GLN A 127 -1.02 20.22 -1.69
C GLN A 127 -0.67 19.36 -0.48
N SER A 128 -0.93 19.91 0.70
CA SER A 128 -0.86 19.19 1.95
C SER A 128 -2.25 19.03 2.55
N LEU A 129 -2.59 17.79 2.89
CA LEU A 129 -3.78 17.43 3.66
C LEU A 129 -3.36 16.87 5.01
N GLU A 130 -3.89 17.40 6.09
CA GLU A 130 -3.80 16.81 7.42
C GLU A 130 -5.18 16.32 7.87
N VAL A 131 -5.30 15.03 8.18
CA VAL A 131 -6.52 14.39 8.70
C VAL A 131 -6.32 14.14 10.19
N ILE A 132 -7.18 14.73 11.02
CA ILE A 132 -6.96 14.79 12.48
C ILE A 132 -8.18 14.20 13.21
N GLY A 133 -7.97 13.06 13.88
CA GLY A 133 -8.96 12.51 14.80
C GLY A 133 -8.88 13.21 16.17
N GLU A 134 -9.95 13.88 16.57
CA GLU A 134 -9.96 14.69 17.80
C GLU A 134 -9.88 13.83 19.06
N GLU A 135 -10.58 12.71 19.08
CA GLU A 135 -10.74 11.90 20.27
C GLU A 135 -10.57 10.41 19.96
N LYS A 136 -10.19 9.67 20.99
CA LYS A 136 -10.16 8.22 20.92
C LYS A 136 -11.57 7.67 20.68
N GLY A 137 -11.72 6.88 19.63
CA GLY A 137 -13.01 6.34 19.21
C GLY A 137 -13.71 7.15 18.13
N SER A 138 -13.19 8.33 17.75
CA SER A 138 -13.64 9.01 16.53
C SER A 138 -13.27 8.19 15.29
N ILE A 139 -14.19 8.14 14.33
CA ILE A 139 -14.03 7.34 13.09
C ILE A 139 -14.28 8.22 11.88
N LEU A 140 -13.40 8.11 10.89
CA LEU A 140 -13.61 8.66 9.56
C LEU A 140 -13.46 7.55 8.51
N ASN A 141 -14.56 7.20 7.86
CA ASN A 141 -14.58 6.27 6.73
C ASN A 141 -14.58 7.07 5.43
N VAL A 142 -13.63 6.78 4.54
CA VAL A 142 -13.55 7.41 3.22
C VAL A 142 -13.60 6.33 2.16
N HIS A 143 -14.56 6.45 1.23
CA HIS A 143 -14.76 5.49 0.15
C HIS A 143 -14.59 6.18 -1.20
N GLY A 144 -13.66 5.65 -2.03
CA GLY A 144 -13.59 5.96 -3.44
C GLY A 144 -14.71 5.27 -4.21
N GLY A 145 -15.11 5.86 -5.31
CA GLY A 145 -16.03 5.22 -6.27
C GLY A 145 -15.31 4.20 -7.15
N ALA A 146 -16.05 3.55 -8.01
CA ALA A 146 -15.56 2.45 -8.85
C ALA A 146 -14.19 2.71 -9.48
N GLY A 147 -13.20 1.87 -9.16
CA GLY A 147 -11.83 1.98 -9.65
C GLY A 147 -11.06 3.25 -9.21
N ASN A 148 -11.65 4.09 -8.34
CA ASN A 148 -11.04 5.34 -7.89
C ASN A 148 -10.50 5.23 -6.47
N CYS A 149 -9.52 6.09 -6.13
CA CYS A 149 -8.96 6.10 -4.78
C CYS A 149 -9.92 6.73 -3.76
N ALA A 150 -9.77 6.31 -2.49
CA ALA A 150 -10.49 6.97 -1.40
C ALA A 150 -9.87 8.35 -1.10
N VAL A 151 -8.55 8.43 -0.93
CA VAL A 151 -7.82 9.67 -0.66
C VAL A 151 -6.64 9.79 -1.62
N GLY A 152 -6.49 10.93 -2.28
CA GLY A 152 -5.38 11.16 -3.19
C GLY A 152 -5.79 11.85 -4.49
N ASN A 153 -5.24 11.40 -5.61
CA ASN A 153 -5.62 11.89 -6.94
C ASN A 153 -5.87 10.77 -7.94
N SER A 154 -6.67 11.05 -8.97
CA SER A 154 -6.93 10.11 -10.05
C SER A 154 -5.89 10.20 -11.16
N ASN A 155 -5.85 9.18 -12.01
CA ASN A 155 -4.95 9.06 -13.16
C ASN A 155 -4.97 10.26 -14.15
N VAL A 156 -5.96 11.15 -14.03
CA VAL A 156 -6.13 12.30 -14.94
C VAL A 156 -5.31 13.52 -14.47
N PHE A 157 -4.93 13.59 -13.20
CA PHE A 157 -4.26 14.73 -12.61
C PHE A 157 -2.83 14.37 -12.24
N ASN A 158 -1.86 14.84 -13.00
CA ASN A 158 -0.45 14.63 -12.69
C ASN A 158 -0.13 15.09 -11.28
N SER A 159 0.45 14.19 -10.47
CA SER A 159 1.45 14.51 -9.47
C SER A 159 1.10 14.33 -7.99
N GLY A 160 2.15 14.24 -7.21
CA GLY A 160 2.19 14.00 -5.78
C GLY A 160 1.55 15.06 -4.89
N GLY A 161 1.39 14.72 -3.64
CA GLY A 161 0.91 15.58 -2.56
C GLY A 161 1.36 15.00 -1.23
N GLN A 162 1.07 15.70 -0.16
CA GLN A 162 1.36 15.24 1.19
C GLN A 162 0.06 14.94 1.93
N ILE A 163 -0.01 13.74 2.51
CA ILE A 163 -1.11 13.36 3.40
C ILE A 163 -0.51 13.02 4.77
N VAL A 164 -1.05 13.65 5.81
CA VAL A 164 -0.66 13.42 7.20
C VAL A 164 -1.89 12.94 7.95
N PHE A 165 -1.78 11.79 8.59
CA PHE A 165 -2.79 11.31 9.53
C PHE A 165 -2.28 11.54 10.95
N SER A 166 -3.09 12.18 11.79
CA SER A 166 -2.70 12.57 13.14
C SER A 166 -3.88 12.52 14.12
N GLY A 167 -3.61 12.72 15.40
CA GLY A 167 -4.63 12.69 16.45
C GLY A 167 -4.91 11.27 16.95
N GLN A 168 -6.05 11.07 17.63
CA GLN A 168 -6.38 9.82 18.34
C GLN A 168 -7.52 9.01 17.68
N GLY A 169 -8.04 9.49 16.56
CA GLY A 169 -9.12 8.82 15.83
C GLY A 169 -8.64 7.71 14.90
N THR A 170 -9.60 6.97 14.37
CA THR A 170 -9.38 5.95 13.35
C THR A 170 -9.81 6.48 11.99
N VAL A 171 -8.92 6.36 11.00
CA VAL A 171 -9.24 6.65 9.60
C VAL A 171 -9.25 5.34 8.83
N SER A 172 -10.33 5.08 8.10
CA SER A 172 -10.44 3.93 7.19
C SER A 172 -10.64 4.43 5.76
N ALA A 173 -9.67 4.16 4.88
CA ALA A 173 -9.69 4.57 3.48
C ALA A 173 -9.86 3.34 2.58
N HIS A 174 -10.98 3.29 1.85
CA HIS A 174 -11.36 2.17 0.98
C HIS A 174 -11.33 2.63 -0.48
N GLY A 175 -10.40 2.11 -1.28
CA GLY A 175 -10.44 2.23 -2.73
C GLY A 175 -11.71 1.60 -3.28
N GLY A 176 -12.24 2.18 -4.36
CA GLY A 176 -13.45 1.65 -4.98
C GLY A 176 -13.18 0.33 -5.69
N ASP A 177 -14.05 -0.64 -5.50
CA ASP A 177 -14.04 -1.86 -6.31
C ASP A 177 -14.33 -1.50 -7.77
N ALA A 178 -13.73 -2.22 -8.67
CA ALA A 178 -14.07 -2.09 -10.08
C ALA A 178 -15.51 -2.57 -10.31
N ILE A 179 -16.28 -1.82 -11.11
CA ILE A 179 -17.65 -2.20 -11.49
C ILE A 179 -17.62 -2.83 -12.87
N ASP A 180 -18.45 -3.85 -13.07
CA ASP A 180 -18.69 -4.40 -14.39
C ASP A 180 -19.31 -3.32 -15.29
N GLN A 181 -18.52 -2.86 -16.27
CA GLN A 181 -19.00 -1.95 -17.30
C GLN A 181 -19.13 -2.73 -18.62
N PRO A 182 -20.35 -3.12 -19.01
CA PRO A 182 -20.56 -3.96 -20.19
C PRO A 182 -20.13 -3.34 -21.52
N ALA A 183 -19.69 -2.09 -21.52
CA ALA A 183 -19.34 -1.35 -22.75
C ALA A 183 -17.83 -1.33 -23.07
N TYR A 184 -16.95 -1.82 -22.20
CA TYR A 184 -15.51 -1.73 -22.41
C TYR A 184 -14.86 -3.11 -22.45
N ASN A 185 -14.08 -3.38 -23.50
CA ASN A 185 -13.29 -4.60 -23.67
C ASN A 185 -12.04 -4.66 -22.76
N VAL A 186 -11.90 -3.72 -21.83
CA VAL A 186 -10.75 -3.62 -20.92
C VAL A 186 -11.28 -3.71 -19.49
N ALA A 187 -10.80 -4.69 -18.75
CA ALA A 187 -11.13 -4.81 -17.34
C ALA A 187 -10.64 -3.58 -16.55
N MET A 188 -11.47 -3.15 -15.63
CA MET A 188 -11.08 -2.11 -14.69
C MET A 188 -10.33 -2.73 -13.50
N ASP A 189 -9.24 -2.09 -13.11
CA ASP A 189 -8.55 -2.39 -11.88
C ASP A 189 -9.26 -1.74 -10.69
N GLY A 190 -9.12 -2.33 -9.51
CA GLY A 190 -9.60 -1.71 -8.28
C GLY A 190 -8.86 -0.40 -7.96
N GLY A 191 -9.53 0.51 -7.28
CA GLY A 191 -8.96 1.79 -6.85
C GLY A 191 -8.00 1.64 -5.67
N ALA A 192 -7.08 2.58 -5.50
CA ALA A 192 -6.21 2.63 -4.34
C ALA A 192 -6.97 3.13 -3.09
N GLY A 193 -6.62 2.62 -1.91
CA GLY A 193 -7.12 3.22 -0.67
C GLY A 193 -6.57 4.65 -0.49
N VAL A 194 -5.25 4.81 -0.51
CA VAL A 194 -4.57 6.10 -0.61
C VAL A 194 -3.71 6.07 -1.87
N GLY A 195 -4.00 6.95 -2.83
CA GLY A 195 -3.38 6.85 -4.15
C GLY A 195 -2.88 8.16 -4.70
N PHE A 196 -1.60 8.18 -5.07
CA PHE A 196 -1.03 9.15 -5.98
C PHE A 196 -0.59 8.41 -7.24
N VAL A 197 -0.98 8.94 -8.39
CA VAL A 197 -0.58 8.33 -9.66
C VAL A 197 0.94 8.33 -9.80
N GLU A 198 1.45 7.32 -10.45
CA GLU A 198 2.83 7.22 -10.89
C GLU A 198 3.20 8.43 -11.79
N SER A 199 3.49 9.55 -11.16
CA SER A 199 3.95 10.74 -11.85
C SER A 199 5.47 10.80 -11.77
N THR A 200 6.10 10.96 -12.90
CA THR A 200 7.55 11.11 -13.04
C THR A 200 8.09 12.44 -12.46
N SER A 201 7.25 13.29 -11.87
CA SER A 201 7.67 14.65 -11.50
C SER A 201 7.18 15.18 -10.15
N GLY A 202 6.48 14.39 -9.33
CA GLY A 202 5.93 14.89 -8.05
C GLY A 202 6.29 14.03 -6.85
N ASN A 203 6.86 14.64 -5.80
CA ASN A 203 7.06 13.96 -4.52
C ASN A 203 5.71 13.71 -3.86
N SER A 204 5.39 12.46 -3.59
CA SER A 204 4.22 12.07 -2.80
C SER A 204 4.66 11.58 -1.43
N SER A 205 3.93 11.96 -0.39
CA SER A 205 4.24 11.49 0.96
C SER A 205 2.99 11.16 1.76
N VAL A 206 3.09 10.09 2.53
CA VAL A 206 2.10 9.69 3.54
C VAL A 206 2.81 9.55 4.87
N LEU A 207 2.37 10.32 5.85
CA LEU A 207 2.91 10.32 7.20
C LEU A 207 1.83 9.93 8.19
N ILE A 208 2.06 8.88 8.94
CA ILE A 208 1.22 8.44 10.06
C ILE A 208 1.91 8.89 11.34
N LYS A 209 1.37 9.95 11.95
CA LYS A 209 1.90 10.49 13.20
C LYS A 209 1.48 9.67 14.40
N CYS A 210 2.15 9.89 15.49
CA CYS A 210 1.83 9.30 16.78
C CYS A 210 0.34 9.34 17.11
N ASN A 211 -0.18 8.24 17.64
CA ASN A 211 -1.57 8.02 18.09
C ASN A 211 -2.61 7.84 16.97
N ALA A 212 -2.28 8.06 15.72
CA ALA A 212 -3.21 7.82 14.62
C ALA A 212 -3.36 6.31 14.36
N ILE A 213 -4.60 5.88 14.14
CA ILE A 213 -4.95 4.53 13.68
C ILE A 213 -5.44 4.65 12.24
N VAL A 214 -4.74 4.02 11.31
CA VAL A 214 -5.07 4.14 9.89
C VAL A 214 -5.22 2.77 9.25
N ASN A 215 -6.40 2.53 8.67
CA ASN A 215 -6.71 1.32 7.92
C ASN A 215 -6.90 1.70 6.44
N VAL A 216 -6.19 1.03 5.56
CA VAL A 216 -6.22 1.34 4.13
C VAL A 216 -6.48 0.06 3.34
N PHE A 217 -7.46 0.10 2.45
CA PHE A 217 -7.88 -1.03 1.64
C PHE A 217 -7.88 -0.65 0.17
N GLY A 218 -7.18 -1.41 -0.66
CA GLY A 218 -7.34 -1.34 -2.11
C GLY A 218 -8.68 -1.96 -2.53
N GLY A 219 -9.29 -1.44 -3.59
CA GLY A 219 -10.48 -2.02 -4.19
C GLY A 219 -10.19 -3.31 -4.95
N ASN A 220 -11.17 -4.17 -5.07
CA ASN A 220 -11.05 -5.42 -5.84
C ASN A 220 -11.10 -5.13 -7.34
N GLY A 221 -10.44 -5.99 -8.13
CA GLY A 221 -10.52 -5.95 -9.58
C GLY A 221 -11.91 -6.33 -10.10
N GLN A 222 -12.18 -5.94 -11.34
CA GLN A 222 -13.44 -6.24 -12.00
C GLN A 222 -13.65 -7.74 -12.15
N GLU A 223 -14.84 -8.20 -11.80
CA GLU A 223 -15.30 -9.55 -12.09
C GLU A 223 -15.53 -9.73 -13.60
N CYS A 224 -15.27 -10.92 -14.10
CA CYS A 224 -15.54 -11.30 -15.48
C CYS A 224 -16.65 -12.34 -15.50
N ASP A 225 -17.80 -12.02 -16.09
CA ASP A 225 -18.83 -13.01 -16.42
C ASP A 225 -18.52 -13.60 -17.80
N VAL A 226 -18.25 -14.88 -17.81
CA VAL A 226 -17.92 -15.65 -19.03
C VAL A 226 -19.07 -15.70 -20.02
N SER A 227 -20.31 -15.55 -19.57
CA SER A 227 -21.48 -15.49 -20.46
C SER A 227 -21.47 -14.27 -21.39
N ASN A 228 -20.67 -13.25 -21.07
CA ASN A 228 -20.52 -12.05 -21.89
C ASN A 228 -19.26 -12.17 -22.77
N PRO A 229 -19.41 -12.43 -24.09
CA PRO A 229 -18.26 -12.59 -24.99
C PRO A 229 -17.40 -11.34 -25.13
N ASN A 230 -17.85 -10.17 -24.66
CA ASN A 230 -17.12 -8.92 -24.69
C ASN A 230 -16.25 -8.70 -23.42
N SER A 231 -16.44 -9.50 -22.38
CA SER A 231 -15.67 -9.41 -21.13
C SER A 231 -14.45 -10.33 -21.22
N MET A 232 -13.37 -9.85 -21.84
CA MET A 232 -12.19 -10.69 -22.16
C MET A 232 -11.06 -10.65 -21.11
N THR A 233 -11.11 -9.75 -20.16
CA THR A 233 -10.01 -9.58 -19.19
C THR A 233 -10.55 -9.40 -17.80
N VAL A 234 -9.83 -9.93 -16.82
CA VAL A 234 -10.13 -9.79 -15.40
C VAL A 234 -9.32 -8.62 -14.85
N GLY A 235 -9.93 -7.78 -14.02
CA GLY A 235 -9.26 -6.65 -13.42
C GLY A 235 -8.31 -7.06 -12.30
N ASN A 236 -7.23 -6.31 -12.12
CA ASN A 236 -6.34 -6.48 -10.98
C ASN A 236 -6.92 -5.81 -9.73
N GLY A 237 -6.56 -6.31 -8.57
CA GLY A 237 -6.82 -5.60 -7.31
C GLY A 237 -6.05 -4.28 -7.23
N GLY A 238 -6.67 -3.27 -6.67
CA GLY A 238 -6.04 -1.97 -6.43
C GLY A 238 -5.02 -2.03 -5.29
N PRO A 239 -4.02 -1.17 -5.29
CA PRO A 239 -3.07 -1.08 -4.17
C PRO A 239 -3.76 -0.47 -2.94
N GLY A 240 -3.31 -0.84 -1.74
CA GLY A 240 -3.71 -0.13 -0.54
C GLY A 240 -3.18 1.31 -0.58
N ILE A 241 -1.86 1.47 -0.62
CA ILE A 241 -1.19 2.77 -0.76
C ILE A 241 -0.38 2.76 -2.06
N SER A 242 -0.63 3.73 -2.93
CA SER A 242 0.15 3.99 -4.15
C SER A 242 0.86 5.33 -4.04
N LEU A 243 2.16 5.36 -4.22
CA LEU A 243 2.98 6.57 -4.18
C LEU A 243 3.68 6.78 -5.53
N GLY A 244 3.97 8.04 -5.86
CA GLY A 244 4.74 8.41 -7.05
C GLY A 244 6.25 8.18 -6.90
N GLU A 245 7.01 8.63 -7.90
CA GLU A 245 8.48 8.62 -7.85
C GLU A 245 9.01 9.40 -6.63
N SER A 246 10.04 8.87 -5.99
CA SER A 246 10.58 9.40 -4.73
C SER A 246 9.53 9.47 -3.61
N GLY A 247 8.57 8.55 -3.64
CA GLY A 247 7.50 8.46 -2.66
C GLY A 247 8.02 8.21 -1.24
N ILE A 248 7.33 8.75 -0.25
CA ILE A 248 7.71 8.62 1.16
C ILE A 248 6.52 8.11 1.96
N LEU A 249 6.68 6.96 2.59
CA LEU A 249 5.76 6.44 3.61
C LEU A 249 6.49 6.37 4.94
N ILE A 250 5.99 7.07 5.95
CA ILE A 250 6.55 7.04 7.30
C ILE A 250 5.43 6.73 8.29
N VAL A 251 5.68 5.75 9.16
CA VAL A 251 4.86 5.44 10.33
C VAL A 251 5.69 5.73 11.57
N GLU A 252 5.34 6.78 12.29
CA GLU A 252 6.08 7.21 13.48
C GLU A 252 5.92 6.21 14.62
N ARG A 253 6.98 6.02 15.38
CA ARG A 253 6.95 5.27 16.64
C ARG A 253 6.52 6.20 17.77
N CYS A 254 5.57 5.71 18.57
CA CYS A 254 5.14 6.40 19.78
C CYS A 254 5.51 5.56 21.01
N PRO A 255 6.19 6.13 22.03
CA PRO A 255 6.59 5.35 23.21
C PRO A 255 5.41 4.87 24.06
N ASP A 256 4.32 5.63 24.11
CA ASP A 256 3.26 5.42 25.09
C ASP A 256 1.91 5.01 24.50
N ILE A 257 1.68 5.13 23.20
CA ILE A 257 0.39 4.88 22.55
C ILE A 257 0.61 4.28 21.16
N SER A 258 -0.23 3.30 20.82
CA SER A 258 -0.12 2.57 19.56
C SER A 258 -0.47 3.41 18.34
N THR A 259 0.54 3.91 17.64
CA THR A 259 0.38 4.26 16.23
C THR A 259 0.20 2.97 15.45
N SER A 260 -0.87 2.83 14.69
CA SER A 260 -1.04 1.64 13.87
C SER A 260 -1.40 1.97 12.44
N LEU A 261 -0.79 1.24 11.53
CA LEU A 261 -1.10 1.24 10.11
C LEU A 261 -1.44 -0.18 9.66
N THR A 262 -2.66 -0.37 9.17
CA THR A 262 -3.07 -1.63 8.53
C THR A 262 -3.36 -1.35 7.07
N VAL A 263 -2.71 -2.07 6.15
CA VAL A 263 -2.91 -1.89 4.71
C VAL A 263 -3.12 -3.22 4.03
N PHE A 264 -4.20 -3.32 3.26
CA PHE A 264 -4.50 -4.46 2.40
C PHE A 264 -4.57 -4.02 0.95
N GLY A 265 -3.88 -4.74 0.06
CA GLY A 265 -4.15 -4.66 -1.36
C GLY A 265 -5.49 -5.33 -1.70
N GLY A 266 -6.18 -4.86 -2.74
CA GLY A 266 -7.39 -5.49 -3.24
C GLY A 266 -7.10 -6.82 -3.92
N ASN A 267 -8.09 -7.70 -3.98
CA ASN A 267 -7.96 -8.98 -4.68
C ASN A 267 -8.14 -8.80 -6.19
N GLY A 268 -7.56 -9.70 -6.97
CA GLY A 268 -7.88 -9.82 -8.39
C GLY A 268 -9.37 -10.15 -8.58
N GLY A 269 -9.96 -9.68 -9.67
CA GLY A 269 -11.37 -9.90 -9.95
C GLY A 269 -11.70 -11.39 -10.08
N LEU A 270 -12.91 -11.79 -9.67
CA LEU A 270 -13.41 -13.15 -9.79
C LEU A 270 -13.77 -13.48 -11.24
N ILE A 271 -13.69 -14.77 -11.58
CA ILE A 271 -14.22 -15.28 -12.83
C ILE A 271 -15.44 -16.13 -12.50
N ILE A 272 -16.59 -15.65 -12.96
CA ILE A 272 -17.87 -16.32 -12.77
C ILE A 272 -18.23 -17.03 -14.07
N ASP A 273 -18.44 -18.33 -14.02
CA ASP A 273 -19.03 -19.09 -15.13
C ASP A 273 -20.53 -19.26 -14.90
N SER A 274 -21.32 -18.39 -15.51
CA SER A 274 -22.80 -18.47 -15.43
C SER A 274 -23.42 -19.27 -16.55
N SER A 275 -22.64 -19.81 -17.51
CA SER A 275 -23.20 -20.51 -18.67
C SER A 275 -22.46 -21.79 -19.06
N ASN A 276 -23.19 -22.87 -19.20
CA ASN A 276 -22.77 -24.14 -19.83
C ASN A 276 -22.65 -24.05 -21.38
N SER A 277 -22.55 -22.87 -21.97
CA SER A 277 -22.67 -22.71 -23.41
C SER A 277 -21.47 -22.00 -24.03
N GLY A 278 -20.61 -22.76 -24.65
CA GLY A 278 -19.77 -22.28 -25.72
C GLY A 278 -18.27 -22.46 -25.47
N ALA A 279 -17.62 -23.14 -26.39
CA ALA A 279 -16.18 -23.30 -26.44
C ALA A 279 -15.50 -21.94 -26.54
N MET A 280 -14.74 -21.58 -25.52
CA MET A 280 -13.80 -20.46 -25.59
C MET A 280 -12.44 -21.00 -26.02
N THR A 281 -11.87 -20.39 -27.05
CA THR A 281 -10.60 -20.85 -27.64
C THR A 281 -9.36 -20.15 -27.06
N ASP A 282 -9.55 -19.10 -26.28
CA ASP A 282 -8.44 -18.24 -25.85
C ASP A 282 -8.08 -18.44 -24.38
N LEU A 283 -6.78 -18.66 -24.12
CA LEU A 283 -6.21 -18.70 -22.77
C LEU A 283 -6.39 -17.34 -22.08
N ARG A 284 -6.95 -17.33 -20.87
CA ARG A 284 -7.13 -16.12 -20.08
C ARG A 284 -6.18 -16.10 -18.88
N ILE A 285 -5.82 -14.91 -18.49
CA ILE A 285 -5.00 -14.68 -17.29
C ILE A 285 -5.92 -14.07 -16.24
N GLY A 286 -5.95 -14.66 -15.06
CA GLY A 286 -6.68 -14.13 -13.92
C GLY A 286 -6.09 -12.79 -13.45
N GLY A 287 -6.89 -11.94 -12.85
CA GLY A 287 -6.46 -10.68 -12.28
C GLY A 287 -5.47 -10.90 -11.13
N ASN A 288 -4.45 -10.09 -11.06
CA ASN A 288 -3.48 -10.15 -9.97
C ASN A 288 -4.01 -9.44 -8.72
N GLY A 289 -3.61 -9.89 -7.55
CA GLY A 289 -3.82 -9.15 -6.31
C GLY A 289 -3.05 -7.84 -6.29
N GLY A 290 -3.64 -6.79 -5.72
CA GLY A 290 -3.00 -5.50 -5.50
C GLY A 290 -1.93 -5.57 -4.43
N SER A 291 -0.89 -4.76 -4.53
CA SER A 291 0.10 -4.65 -3.46
C SER A 291 -0.45 -3.80 -2.30
N ALA A 292 -0.06 -4.11 -1.04
CA ALA A 292 -0.46 -3.22 0.05
C ALA A 292 0.17 -1.84 -0.13
N VAL A 293 1.47 -1.77 -0.40
CA VAL A 293 2.17 -0.52 -0.72
C VAL A 293 2.92 -0.67 -2.03
N ILE A 294 2.72 0.27 -2.96
CA ILE A 294 3.42 0.30 -4.24
C ILE A 294 4.01 1.68 -4.50
N LEU A 295 5.25 1.73 -4.98
CA LEU A 295 5.94 2.96 -5.36
C LEU A 295 7.03 2.67 -6.40
N PRO A 296 7.30 3.60 -7.35
CA PRO A 296 8.40 3.43 -8.30
C PRO A 296 9.76 3.46 -7.61
N SER A 297 9.95 4.39 -6.67
CA SER A 297 11.17 4.53 -5.87
C SER A 297 10.87 5.37 -4.62
N GLY A 298 11.72 5.31 -3.62
CA GLY A 298 11.58 6.19 -2.46
C GLY A 298 11.90 5.53 -1.13
N THR A 299 11.23 6.00 -0.09
CA THR A 299 11.46 5.58 1.30
C THR A 299 10.19 5.03 1.93
N VAL A 300 10.32 3.86 2.53
CA VAL A 300 9.29 3.25 3.39
C VAL A 300 9.90 3.03 4.76
N ASP A 301 9.39 3.74 5.77
CA ASP A 301 9.86 3.70 7.16
C ASP A 301 8.71 3.30 8.09
N LEU A 302 8.79 2.10 8.66
CA LEU A 302 7.73 1.46 9.43
C LEU A 302 8.17 1.29 10.89
N LEU A 303 8.13 2.36 11.67
CA LEU A 303 8.58 2.36 13.07
C LEU A 303 7.47 2.06 14.09
N GLY A 304 6.20 2.21 13.69
CA GLY A 304 5.03 1.88 14.53
C GLY A 304 4.56 0.44 14.38
N SER A 305 3.39 0.13 14.94
CA SER A 305 2.69 -1.13 14.71
C SER A 305 2.13 -1.17 13.30
N VAL A 306 2.62 -2.06 12.45
CA VAL A 306 2.29 -2.08 11.02
C VAL A 306 1.91 -3.48 10.56
N GLN A 307 0.77 -3.57 9.87
CA GLN A 307 0.36 -4.77 9.16
C GLN A 307 0.13 -4.45 7.68
N LEU A 308 0.95 -5.02 6.81
CA LEU A 308 0.81 -4.88 5.36
C LEU A 308 0.55 -6.25 4.74
N ARG A 309 -0.51 -6.36 3.94
CA ARG A 309 -0.81 -7.59 3.19
C ARG A 309 -1.15 -7.28 1.74
N GLY A 310 -0.48 -7.95 0.80
CA GLY A 310 -0.90 -7.96 -0.59
C GLY A 310 -2.23 -8.69 -0.78
N GLY A 311 -3.01 -8.29 -1.78
CA GLY A 311 -4.24 -8.97 -2.16
C GLY A 311 -3.98 -10.31 -2.84
N ASP A 312 -4.95 -11.18 -2.82
CA ASP A 312 -4.86 -12.51 -3.45
C ASP A 312 -5.12 -12.41 -4.96
N GLY A 313 -4.47 -13.26 -5.76
CA GLY A 313 -4.73 -13.38 -7.17
C GLY A 313 -6.08 -14.07 -7.44
N THR A 314 -6.61 -13.93 -8.64
CA THR A 314 -7.87 -14.54 -9.05
C THR A 314 -7.87 -16.04 -8.86
N THR A 315 -8.87 -16.53 -8.15
CA THR A 315 -9.18 -17.95 -8.04
C THR A 315 -10.38 -18.27 -8.93
N VAL A 316 -10.34 -19.37 -9.66
CA VAL A 316 -11.49 -19.88 -10.41
C VAL A 316 -12.36 -20.69 -9.47
N GLU A 317 -13.55 -20.19 -9.15
CA GLU A 317 -14.47 -20.88 -8.22
C GLU A 317 -15.22 -22.04 -8.87
N SER A 318 -15.32 -22.05 -10.21
CA SER A 318 -15.99 -23.13 -10.94
C SER A 318 -14.98 -23.95 -11.74
N HIS A 319 -15.19 -25.27 -11.78
CA HIS A 319 -14.50 -26.17 -12.68
C HIS A 319 -15.04 -26.04 -14.11
N GLY A 320 -15.31 -24.79 -14.53
CA GLY A 320 -15.87 -24.48 -15.84
C GLY A 320 -14.87 -24.69 -16.98
N ASN A 321 -15.41 -24.70 -18.20
CA ASN A 321 -14.67 -24.89 -19.45
C ASN A 321 -13.77 -23.72 -19.84
N LEU A 322 -12.83 -23.28 -18.96
CA LEU A 322 -12.00 -22.11 -19.22
C LEU A 322 -10.54 -22.35 -18.94
N PRO A 323 -9.65 -22.21 -19.93
CA PRO A 323 -8.22 -22.25 -19.72
C PRO A 323 -7.78 -20.93 -19.04
N ILE A 324 -7.83 -20.88 -17.72
CA ILE A 324 -7.47 -19.69 -16.96
C ILE A 324 -6.23 -19.97 -16.15
N VAL A 325 -5.20 -19.18 -16.39
CA VAL A 325 -4.01 -19.12 -15.53
C VAL A 325 -4.41 -18.37 -14.26
N GLY A 326 -4.13 -18.92 -13.09
CA GLY A 326 -4.38 -18.22 -11.82
C GLY A 326 -3.65 -16.87 -11.75
N GLY A 327 -4.30 -15.85 -11.19
CA GLY A 327 -3.68 -14.55 -10.98
C GLY A 327 -2.56 -14.60 -9.94
N ASP A 328 -1.55 -13.78 -10.08
CA ASP A 328 -0.47 -13.68 -9.09
C ASP A 328 -0.94 -12.92 -7.84
N GLY A 329 -0.48 -13.29 -6.66
CA GLY A 329 -0.70 -12.55 -5.42
C GLY A 329 0.08 -11.23 -5.39
N GLY A 330 -0.49 -10.21 -4.74
CA GLY A 330 0.14 -8.92 -4.54
C GLY A 330 1.26 -8.94 -3.50
N SER A 331 2.18 -8.01 -3.56
CA SER A 331 3.25 -7.89 -2.56
C SER A 331 2.81 -7.02 -1.37
N ALA A 332 3.39 -7.22 -0.17
CA ALA A 332 3.14 -6.30 0.92
C ALA A 332 3.79 -4.93 0.61
N VAL A 333 5.05 -4.90 0.20
CA VAL A 333 5.71 -3.68 -0.30
C VAL A 333 6.34 -3.97 -1.66
N LYS A 334 6.07 -3.12 -2.66
CA LYS A 334 6.56 -3.29 -4.03
C LYS A 334 7.17 -2.01 -4.57
N PHE A 335 8.47 -2.05 -4.86
CA PHE A 335 9.17 -1.03 -5.63
C PHE A 335 9.22 -1.45 -7.10
N ILE A 336 8.64 -0.65 -8.01
CA ILE A 336 8.46 -1.03 -9.43
C ILE A 336 9.34 -0.24 -10.39
N GLY A 337 10.05 0.77 -9.92
CA GLY A 337 10.82 1.66 -10.79
C GLY A 337 12.08 1.01 -11.36
N THR A 338 12.50 1.53 -12.50
CA THR A 338 13.76 1.18 -13.19
C THR A 338 14.77 2.34 -13.14
N THR A 339 14.53 3.33 -12.28
CA THR A 339 15.35 4.53 -12.18
C THR A 339 16.65 4.26 -11.42
N THR A 340 17.61 5.17 -11.53
CA THR A 340 18.86 5.13 -10.76
C THR A 340 18.67 5.55 -9.29
N ALA A 341 17.44 5.89 -8.89
CA ALA A 341 17.12 6.28 -7.53
C ALA A 341 17.29 5.09 -6.56
N ARG A 342 17.80 5.37 -5.38
CA ARG A 342 17.94 4.39 -4.31
C ARG A 342 16.62 4.22 -3.57
N ASN A 343 16.23 2.97 -3.37
CA ASN A 343 15.13 2.65 -2.48
C ASN A 343 15.63 2.50 -1.04
N THR A 344 14.84 2.95 -0.08
CA THR A 344 15.11 2.75 1.34
C THR A 344 13.92 2.08 1.99
N PHE A 345 14.18 0.98 2.68
CA PHE A 345 13.16 0.27 3.45
C PHE A 345 13.67 0.04 4.88
N LEU A 346 12.89 0.51 5.85
CA LEU A 346 13.14 0.33 7.27
C LEU A 346 11.90 -0.27 7.93
N SER A 347 12.09 -1.26 8.80
CA SER A 347 10.98 -1.80 9.60
C SER A 347 11.43 -2.14 11.01
N SER A 348 10.49 -2.06 11.96
CA SER A 348 10.72 -2.34 13.37
C SER A 348 10.06 -3.64 13.81
N ASN A 349 10.28 -4.06 15.05
CA ASN A 349 9.78 -5.30 15.66
C ASN A 349 8.26 -5.52 15.59
N GLU A 350 7.48 -4.47 15.36
CA GLU A 350 6.02 -4.53 15.30
C GLU A 350 5.47 -4.61 13.87
N ALA A 351 6.35 -4.70 12.86
CA ALA A 351 5.92 -4.77 11.48
C ALA A 351 5.70 -6.23 11.04
N VAL A 352 4.51 -6.49 10.49
CA VAL A 352 4.14 -7.76 9.85
C VAL A 352 3.83 -7.51 8.38
N LEU A 353 4.62 -8.09 7.50
CA LEU A 353 4.48 -7.97 6.07
C LEU A 353 4.14 -9.32 5.47
N SER A 354 3.04 -9.43 4.74
CA SER A 354 2.66 -10.67 4.06
C SER A 354 2.30 -10.43 2.60
N GLY A 355 2.84 -11.27 1.71
CA GLY A 355 2.38 -11.34 0.33
C GLY A 355 1.00 -11.97 0.23
N GLY A 356 0.22 -11.63 -0.80
CA GLY A 356 -1.03 -12.29 -1.13
C GLY A 356 -0.80 -13.65 -1.80
N ASN A 357 -1.79 -14.51 -1.76
CA ASN A 357 -1.70 -15.84 -2.36
C ASN A 357 -1.92 -15.78 -3.88
N GLY A 358 -1.29 -16.69 -4.60
CA GLY A 358 -1.60 -16.93 -6.01
C GLY A 358 -2.96 -17.62 -6.14
N GLY A 359 -3.69 -17.28 -7.19
CA GLY A 359 -4.99 -17.87 -7.48
C GLY A 359 -4.87 -19.29 -8.05
N THR A 360 -5.88 -20.10 -7.82
CA THR A 360 -6.00 -21.42 -8.44
C THR A 360 -6.36 -21.28 -9.92
N SER A 361 -5.92 -22.22 -10.73
CA SER A 361 -6.21 -22.24 -12.15
C SER A 361 -7.36 -23.17 -12.51
N GLY A 362 -7.96 -22.93 -13.68
CA GLY A 362 -9.03 -23.72 -14.23
C GLY A 362 -8.58 -24.76 -15.25
N VAL A 363 -9.55 -25.47 -15.79
CA VAL A 363 -9.41 -26.49 -16.83
C VAL A 363 -10.31 -26.12 -18.01
N TYR A 364 -9.80 -26.27 -19.21
CA TYR A 364 -10.59 -26.13 -20.44
C TYR A 364 -10.85 -27.45 -21.08
N VAL A 365 -12.10 -27.68 -21.51
CA VAL A 365 -12.48 -28.86 -22.23
C VAL A 365 -12.95 -28.48 -23.64
N ASP A 366 -12.17 -28.86 -24.64
CA ASP A 366 -12.52 -28.67 -26.04
C ASP A 366 -13.28 -29.90 -26.54
N PHE A 367 -14.53 -29.69 -26.92
CA PHE A 367 -15.40 -30.72 -27.52
C PHE A 367 -15.34 -30.64 -29.05
N ASP A 368 -14.26 -31.10 -29.65
CA ASP A 368 -14.26 -31.31 -31.10
C ASP A 368 -15.08 -32.57 -31.43
N THR A 369 -15.73 -32.58 -32.60
CA THR A 369 -16.63 -33.64 -33.07
C THR A 369 -15.99 -35.03 -33.08
N SER A 370 -14.69 -35.14 -32.93
CA SER A 370 -13.94 -36.40 -32.97
C SER A 370 -13.07 -36.68 -31.74
N SER A 371 -12.90 -35.71 -30.84
CA SER A 371 -12.05 -35.88 -29.65
C SER A 371 -12.37 -34.85 -28.57
N ILE A 372 -12.37 -35.27 -27.32
CA ILE A 372 -12.43 -34.39 -26.17
C ILE A 372 -11.00 -34.10 -25.77
N ARG A 373 -10.61 -32.82 -25.72
CA ARG A 373 -9.29 -32.38 -25.29
C ARG A 373 -9.42 -31.56 -24.01
N ILE A 374 -8.72 -31.98 -22.97
CA ILE A 374 -8.69 -31.24 -21.70
C ILE A 374 -7.33 -30.54 -21.59
N ILE A 375 -7.37 -29.24 -21.51
CA ILE A 375 -6.18 -28.38 -21.33
C ILE A 375 -6.22 -27.80 -19.95
N SER A 376 -5.17 -28.00 -19.18
CA SER A 376 -5.01 -27.48 -17.83
C SER A 376 -4.13 -26.24 -17.82
N SER A 377 -4.39 -25.37 -16.89
CA SER A 377 -3.64 -24.13 -16.73
C SER A 377 -2.81 -24.12 -15.45
N LYS A 378 -1.86 -23.21 -15.40
CA LYS A 378 -0.93 -23.05 -14.28
C LYS A 378 -1.54 -22.22 -13.16
N GLY A 379 -1.30 -22.58 -11.89
CA GLY A 379 -1.62 -21.76 -10.73
C GLY A 379 -0.81 -20.47 -10.69
N GLY A 380 -1.38 -19.42 -10.12
CA GLY A 380 -0.73 -18.13 -9.93
C GLY A 380 0.41 -18.21 -8.92
N ARG A 381 1.31 -17.24 -8.96
CA ARG A 381 2.43 -17.15 -8.02
C ARG A 381 1.97 -16.47 -6.73
N GLY A 382 2.53 -16.87 -5.59
CA GLY A 382 2.41 -16.11 -4.36
C GLY A 382 3.14 -14.77 -4.43
N GLY A 383 2.60 -13.76 -3.77
CA GLY A 383 3.21 -12.44 -3.68
C GLY A 383 4.42 -12.40 -2.73
N HIS A 384 5.27 -11.42 -2.91
CA HIS A 384 6.43 -11.20 -2.04
C HIS A 384 6.03 -10.38 -0.81
N SER A 385 6.74 -10.56 0.33
CA SER A 385 6.59 -9.58 1.41
C SER A 385 7.25 -8.25 1.02
N LEU A 386 8.48 -8.30 0.52
CA LEU A 386 9.22 -7.13 0.05
C LEU A 386 9.78 -7.40 -1.35
N PHE A 387 9.28 -6.67 -2.34
CA PHE A 387 9.78 -6.69 -3.71
C PHE A 387 10.52 -5.40 -4.02
N LEU A 388 11.81 -5.47 -4.28
CA LEU A 388 12.70 -4.33 -4.45
C LEU A 388 12.92 -3.90 -5.91
N GLY A 389 12.38 -4.67 -6.86
CA GLY A 389 12.57 -4.38 -8.29
C GLY A 389 14.03 -4.51 -8.73
N SER A 390 14.41 -3.68 -9.70
CA SER A 390 15.77 -3.64 -10.27
C SER A 390 16.64 -2.50 -9.73
N ASN A 391 16.11 -1.64 -8.88
CA ASN A 391 16.84 -0.51 -8.31
C ASN A 391 17.76 -0.96 -7.19
N SER A 392 18.82 -0.19 -6.95
CA SER A 392 19.60 -0.38 -5.73
C SER A 392 18.76 -0.04 -4.50
N ALA A 393 18.91 -0.80 -3.43
CA ALA A 393 18.13 -0.61 -2.23
C ALA A 393 18.97 -0.72 -0.96
N ASN A 394 18.63 0.09 0.04
CA ASN A 394 19.07 -0.07 1.42
C ASN A 394 17.91 -0.63 2.22
N VAL A 395 18.09 -1.81 2.79
CA VAL A 395 17.05 -2.53 3.53
C VAL A 395 17.53 -2.80 4.93
N GLN A 396 16.80 -2.29 5.91
CA GLN A 396 17.02 -2.59 7.32
C GLN A 396 15.75 -3.15 7.94
N ILE A 397 15.85 -4.34 8.51
CA ILE A 397 14.73 -5.06 9.10
C ILE A 397 15.13 -5.46 10.52
N ASP A 398 14.35 -5.02 11.49
CA ASP A 398 14.62 -5.25 12.90
C ASP A 398 13.43 -5.94 13.56
N GLY A 399 13.51 -7.25 13.72
CA GLY A 399 12.50 -8.06 14.40
C GLY A 399 11.14 -8.16 13.72
N SER A 400 11.05 -7.74 12.46
CA SER A 400 9.79 -7.82 11.70
C SER A 400 9.50 -9.25 11.24
N ILE A 401 8.22 -9.53 10.96
CA ILE A 401 7.79 -10.80 10.35
C ILE A 401 7.51 -10.56 8.87
N LEU A 402 8.22 -11.26 8.00
CA LEU A 402 8.02 -11.23 6.56
C LEU A 402 7.55 -12.61 6.08
N ALA A 403 6.28 -12.72 5.72
CA ALA A 403 5.67 -13.93 5.20
C ALA A 403 5.33 -13.75 3.71
N SER A 404 5.84 -14.60 2.84
CA SER A 404 5.45 -14.58 1.43
C SER A 404 4.12 -15.29 1.21
N GLY A 405 3.44 -14.95 0.11
CA GLY A 405 2.23 -15.62 -0.30
C GLY A 405 2.46 -17.03 -0.82
N GLU A 406 1.43 -17.84 -0.74
CA GLU A 406 1.43 -19.22 -1.26
C GLU A 406 1.19 -19.24 -2.77
N GLY A 407 1.71 -20.24 -3.46
CA GLY A 407 1.40 -20.50 -4.85
C GLY A 407 0.01 -21.10 -5.02
N GLY A 408 -0.70 -20.73 -6.08
CA GLY A 408 -2.00 -21.29 -6.42
C GLY A 408 -1.89 -22.73 -6.97
N GLN A 409 -2.97 -23.48 -6.87
CA GLN A 409 -3.02 -24.84 -7.40
C GLN A 409 -3.13 -24.86 -8.93
N GLY A 410 -2.54 -25.86 -9.56
CA GLY A 410 -2.71 -26.13 -10.98
C GLY A 410 -4.09 -26.72 -11.31
N GLY A 411 -4.56 -26.49 -12.53
CA GLY A 411 -5.84 -27.05 -13.00
C GLY A 411 -5.84 -28.58 -12.99
N SER A 412 -6.95 -29.16 -12.53
CA SER A 412 -7.09 -30.62 -12.38
C SER A 412 -8.19 -31.17 -13.30
N PRO A 413 -7.83 -31.82 -14.42
CA PRO A 413 -8.80 -32.52 -15.26
C PRO A 413 -9.65 -33.51 -14.49
N LYS A 414 -9.07 -34.22 -13.53
CA LYS A 414 -9.81 -35.17 -12.70
C LYS A 414 -10.92 -34.51 -11.89
N ALA A 415 -10.64 -33.37 -11.25
CA ALA A 415 -11.65 -32.65 -10.48
C ALA A 415 -12.82 -32.21 -11.40
N TYR A 416 -12.52 -31.72 -12.61
CA TYR A 416 -13.54 -31.37 -13.59
C TYR A 416 -14.46 -32.54 -13.95
N LEU A 417 -13.89 -33.74 -14.13
CA LEU A 417 -14.67 -34.94 -14.45
C LEU A 417 -15.56 -35.38 -13.29
N ASP A 418 -15.02 -35.39 -12.10
CA ASP A 418 -15.73 -35.76 -10.88
C ASP A 418 -16.94 -34.83 -10.64
N ASP A 419 -16.77 -33.52 -10.83
CA ASP A 419 -17.82 -32.53 -10.62
C ASP A 419 -18.92 -32.58 -11.70
N ASN A 420 -18.57 -32.94 -12.93
CA ASN A 420 -19.53 -33.03 -14.01
C ASN A 420 -20.10 -34.46 -14.21
N ASN A 421 -19.76 -35.41 -13.33
CA ASN A 421 -20.16 -36.83 -13.43
C ASN A 421 -19.86 -37.44 -14.82
N LEU A 422 -18.74 -37.04 -15.43
CA LEU A 422 -18.32 -37.58 -16.72
C LEU A 422 -17.55 -38.87 -16.54
N ASP A 423 -17.89 -39.88 -17.32
CA ASP A 423 -17.26 -41.20 -17.25
C ASP A 423 -15.84 -41.15 -17.83
N LEU A 424 -14.89 -41.75 -17.13
CA LEU A 424 -13.52 -42.01 -17.58
C LEU A 424 -13.47 -42.72 -18.94
N ASP A 425 -14.43 -43.57 -19.24
CA ASP A 425 -14.48 -44.31 -20.52
C ASP A 425 -14.72 -43.37 -21.72
N THR A 426 -15.33 -42.22 -21.50
CA THR A 426 -15.50 -41.18 -22.53
C THR A 426 -14.13 -40.56 -22.89
N LEU A 427 -13.19 -40.51 -21.99
CA LEU A 427 -11.85 -39.93 -22.18
C LEU A 427 -10.83 -40.92 -22.75
N LYS A 428 -10.98 -42.20 -22.53
CA LYS A 428 -10.04 -43.24 -23.04
C LYS A 428 -9.92 -43.27 -24.56
N ASN A 429 -10.90 -42.70 -25.26
CA ASN A 429 -10.89 -42.60 -26.72
C ASN A 429 -10.33 -41.28 -27.26
N THR A 430 -9.80 -40.42 -26.40
CA THR A 430 -9.28 -39.15 -26.84
C THR A 430 -7.77 -39.24 -27.08
N ASN A 431 -7.35 -38.96 -28.31
CA ASN A 431 -5.91 -38.83 -28.66
C ASN A 431 -5.31 -37.50 -28.18
N GLY A 432 -5.91 -36.81 -27.22
CA GLY A 432 -5.50 -35.51 -26.69
C GLY A 432 -4.87 -35.63 -25.31
N ALA A 433 -3.83 -34.89 -25.07
CA ALA A 433 -3.19 -34.84 -23.79
C ALA A 433 -4.12 -34.29 -22.71
N ASN A 434 -4.44 -35.10 -21.71
CA ASN A 434 -5.12 -34.69 -20.48
C ASN A 434 -4.03 -34.32 -19.45
N GLU A 435 -3.20 -33.35 -19.81
CA GLU A 435 -2.08 -32.97 -18.99
C GLU A 435 -2.56 -32.14 -17.78
N PRO A 436 -2.12 -32.49 -16.57
CA PRO A 436 -2.44 -31.70 -15.38
C PRO A 436 -1.75 -30.35 -15.42
N GLY A 437 -2.37 -29.34 -14.87
CA GLY A 437 -1.77 -28.03 -14.71
C GLY A 437 -0.68 -28.05 -13.65
N SER A 438 0.37 -27.26 -13.84
CA SER A 438 1.41 -27.10 -12.83
C SER A 438 0.96 -26.13 -11.71
N GLY A 439 1.42 -26.37 -10.49
CA GLY A 439 1.23 -25.43 -9.38
C GLY A 439 1.97 -24.11 -9.60
N GLY A 440 1.52 -23.07 -8.94
CA GLY A 440 2.23 -21.78 -8.86
C GLY A 440 3.39 -21.82 -7.87
N SER A 441 4.45 -21.05 -8.13
CA SER A 441 5.53 -20.87 -7.15
C SER A 441 5.06 -20.02 -5.98
N ASN A 442 5.61 -20.24 -4.79
CA ASN A 442 5.43 -19.32 -3.68
C ASN A 442 6.18 -18.00 -3.93
N GLY A 443 5.83 -16.95 -3.19
CA GLY A 443 6.60 -15.72 -3.14
C GLY A 443 7.89 -15.87 -2.32
N SER A 444 8.78 -14.89 -2.40
CA SER A 444 9.93 -14.73 -1.50
C SER A 444 9.60 -13.73 -0.39
N SER A 445 10.17 -13.89 0.80
CA SER A 445 10.05 -12.86 1.82
C SER A 445 10.73 -11.56 1.37
N ILE A 446 11.88 -11.65 0.71
CA ILE A 446 12.57 -10.51 0.09
C ILE A 446 13.00 -10.91 -1.32
N SER A 447 12.63 -10.12 -2.33
CA SER A 447 12.99 -10.37 -3.73
C SER A 447 13.44 -9.08 -4.42
N GLY A 448 14.40 -9.17 -5.32
CA GLY A 448 14.88 -8.05 -6.13
C GLY A 448 16.05 -8.41 -7.02
N THR A 449 16.20 -7.71 -8.12
CA THR A 449 17.29 -7.92 -9.11
C THR A 449 18.35 -6.83 -9.09
N GLY A 450 18.15 -5.77 -8.31
CA GLY A 450 19.11 -4.69 -8.13
C GLY A 450 20.15 -4.99 -7.05
N ALA A 451 21.12 -4.07 -6.91
CA ALA A 451 22.11 -4.15 -5.83
C ALA A 451 21.45 -3.80 -4.49
N VAL A 452 21.42 -4.75 -3.56
CA VAL A 452 20.74 -4.59 -2.27
C VAL A 452 21.75 -4.65 -1.13
N ASN A 453 21.73 -3.60 -0.30
CA ASN A 453 22.37 -3.62 1.01
C ASN A 453 21.32 -4.08 2.03
N LEU A 454 21.43 -5.31 2.49
CA LEU A 454 20.50 -5.94 3.42
C LEU A 454 21.10 -6.04 4.82
N ASN A 455 20.45 -5.43 5.80
CA ASN A 455 20.74 -5.59 7.22
C ASN A 455 19.50 -6.11 7.93
N MET A 456 19.60 -7.24 8.60
CA MET A 456 18.51 -7.85 9.37
C MET A 456 18.98 -8.19 10.78
N SER A 457 18.12 -7.95 11.77
CA SER A 457 18.37 -8.43 13.13
C SER A 457 18.06 -9.94 13.24
N GLU A 458 18.64 -10.58 14.22
CA GLU A 458 18.40 -12.01 14.54
C GLU A 458 16.94 -12.32 14.89
N SER A 459 16.20 -11.32 15.39
CA SER A 459 14.78 -11.45 15.72
C SER A 459 13.86 -11.34 14.49
N THR A 460 14.40 -11.08 13.30
CA THR A 460 13.61 -11.04 12.06
C THR A 460 13.19 -12.45 11.64
N ILE A 461 11.89 -12.62 11.38
CA ILE A 461 11.32 -13.91 10.97
C ILE A 461 10.99 -13.85 9.47
N LEU A 462 11.56 -14.78 8.71
CA LEU A 462 11.27 -14.96 7.30
C LEU A 462 10.50 -16.27 7.08
N ASN A 463 9.22 -16.13 6.69
CA ASN A 463 8.37 -17.28 6.38
C ASN A 463 8.18 -17.39 4.86
N ALA A 464 8.67 -18.46 4.26
CA ALA A 464 8.34 -18.79 2.88
C ALA A 464 6.91 -19.34 2.81
N GLY A 465 6.15 -18.90 1.80
CA GLY A 465 4.85 -19.49 1.50
C GLY A 465 4.98 -20.94 1.01
N ILE A 466 3.86 -21.63 0.96
CA ILE A 466 3.79 -22.99 0.42
C ILE A 466 3.70 -22.90 -1.12
N ILE A 467 4.37 -23.78 -1.82
CA ILE A 467 4.22 -23.92 -3.28
C ILE A 467 2.84 -24.51 -3.60
N GLY A 468 2.25 -24.06 -4.72
CA GLY A 468 1.03 -24.68 -5.22
C GLY A 468 1.27 -26.13 -5.66
N SER A 469 0.32 -27.00 -5.38
CA SER A 469 0.34 -28.36 -5.93
C SER A 469 -0.03 -28.36 -7.41
N GLY A 470 0.49 -29.31 -8.17
CA GLY A 470 -0.03 -29.61 -9.49
C GLY A 470 -1.47 -30.14 -9.40
N GLY A 471 -2.20 -30.04 -10.50
CA GLY A 471 -3.49 -30.71 -10.65
C GLY A 471 -3.31 -32.20 -10.95
N PHE A 472 -4.42 -32.95 -11.01
CA PHE A 472 -4.41 -34.36 -11.42
C PHE A 472 -4.94 -34.50 -12.85
N GLY A 473 -4.11 -35.03 -13.74
CA GLY A 473 -4.47 -35.46 -15.07
C GLY A 473 -4.84 -36.97 -15.12
N ILE A 474 -5.26 -37.41 -16.26
CA ILE A 474 -5.63 -38.82 -16.50
C ILE A 474 -4.96 -39.29 -17.78
N GLU A 475 -4.22 -40.39 -17.72
CA GLU A 475 -3.60 -41.02 -18.88
C GLU A 475 -4.63 -41.89 -19.67
N SER A 476 -4.23 -42.28 -20.87
CA SER A 476 -5.09 -43.11 -21.76
C SER A 476 -5.45 -44.47 -21.17
N ASP A 477 -4.70 -44.98 -20.21
CA ASP A 477 -5.00 -46.22 -19.49
C ASP A 477 -5.90 -46.01 -18.25
N GLY A 478 -6.27 -44.77 -17.96
CA GLY A 478 -7.09 -44.40 -16.80
C GLY A 478 -6.26 -44.14 -15.53
N SER A 479 -4.93 -44.22 -15.60
CA SER A 479 -4.08 -43.89 -14.46
C SER A 479 -4.05 -42.38 -14.20
N LEU A 480 -3.91 -42.02 -12.92
CA LEU A 480 -3.79 -40.62 -12.50
C LEU A 480 -2.34 -40.17 -12.62
N VAL A 481 -2.14 -38.99 -13.21
CA VAL A 481 -0.87 -38.31 -13.29
C VAL A 481 -0.96 -37.00 -12.51
N GLU A 482 -0.08 -36.80 -11.55
CA GLU A 482 0.04 -35.55 -10.81
C GLU A 482 0.86 -34.54 -11.62
N GLY A 483 0.36 -33.32 -11.73
CA GLY A 483 1.10 -32.21 -12.34
C GLY A 483 2.28 -31.79 -11.49
N GLU A 484 3.20 -31.11 -12.13
CA GLU A 484 4.36 -30.57 -11.41
C GLU A 484 3.90 -29.55 -10.35
N SER A 485 4.42 -29.70 -9.14
CA SER A 485 4.27 -28.67 -8.11
C SER A 485 5.00 -27.40 -8.54
N GLY A 486 4.58 -26.26 -8.01
CA GLY A 486 5.25 -24.99 -8.21
C GLY A 486 6.72 -25.03 -7.75
N THR A 487 7.52 -24.11 -8.25
CA THR A 487 8.92 -24.00 -7.84
C THR A 487 9.03 -23.29 -6.50
N THR A 488 9.85 -23.80 -5.60
CA THR A 488 10.13 -23.15 -4.32
C THR A 488 10.99 -21.91 -4.53
N SER A 489 10.50 -20.74 -4.13
CA SER A 489 11.28 -19.51 -4.06
C SER A 489 12.13 -19.50 -2.79
N LYS A 490 13.31 -18.90 -2.87
CA LYS A 490 14.15 -18.71 -1.67
C LYS A 490 13.50 -17.66 -0.78
N PRO A 491 13.59 -17.76 0.56
CA PRO A 491 13.13 -16.72 1.46
C PRO A 491 13.73 -15.35 1.12
N VAL A 492 15.03 -15.33 0.80
CA VAL A 492 15.74 -14.14 0.32
C VAL A 492 16.26 -14.44 -1.08
N ASP A 493 15.66 -13.79 -2.08
CA ASP A 493 16.02 -13.92 -3.49
C ASP A 493 16.42 -12.54 -4.03
N ILE A 494 17.66 -12.17 -3.70
CA ILE A 494 18.27 -10.91 -4.12
C ILE A 494 19.63 -11.19 -4.73
N ILE A 495 19.98 -10.43 -5.75
CA ILE A 495 21.34 -10.38 -6.27
C ILE A 495 22.12 -9.43 -5.36
N THR A 496 22.81 -9.97 -4.39
CA THR A 496 23.81 -9.18 -3.67
C THR A 496 24.94 -8.87 -4.64
N ASN A 497 25.18 -7.60 -4.88
CA ASN A 497 26.36 -7.21 -5.65
C ASN A 497 27.59 -7.73 -4.90
N PRO A 498 28.51 -8.47 -5.54
CA PRO A 498 29.72 -8.97 -4.89
C PRO A 498 30.72 -7.86 -4.51
N SER A 499 30.43 -6.62 -4.82
CA SER A 499 31.14 -5.49 -4.20
C SER A 499 30.86 -5.52 -2.71
N PRO A 500 31.91 -5.61 -1.87
CA PRO A 500 31.77 -5.59 -0.42
C PRO A 500 31.39 -4.16 0.06
N HIS A 501 30.29 -3.64 -0.42
CA HIS A 501 29.64 -2.52 0.24
C HIS A 501 28.82 -3.12 1.38
N PHE A 502 29.53 -3.43 2.45
CA PHE A 502 28.89 -3.69 3.73
C PHE A 502 27.98 -2.51 4.05
N GLY A 503 26.74 -2.84 4.28
CA GLY A 503 25.64 -1.90 4.29
C GLY A 503 25.93 -0.67 5.13
N TYR A 504 25.44 0.46 4.64
CA TYR A 504 25.31 1.63 5.50
C TYR A 504 24.51 1.18 6.73
N ILE A 505 25.16 1.05 7.86
CA ILE A 505 24.46 1.02 9.13
C ILE A 505 23.70 2.33 9.14
N ASN A 506 22.37 2.26 9.09
CA ASN A 506 21.58 3.48 9.12
C ASN A 506 21.66 4.06 10.53
N ILE A 507 22.56 5.01 10.68
CA ILE A 507 22.88 5.65 11.94
C ILE A 507 21.67 6.40 12.51
N ASN A 508 20.67 6.75 11.70
CA ASN A 508 19.43 7.32 12.19
C ASN A 508 18.73 6.45 13.25
N ARG A 509 18.96 5.15 13.26
CA ARG A 509 18.47 4.25 14.32
C ARG A 509 19.35 4.18 15.56
N ILE A 510 20.63 4.45 15.41
CA ILE A 510 21.54 4.60 16.57
C ILE A 510 21.15 5.81 17.42
N MET A 511 20.43 6.77 16.85
CA MET A 511 19.98 7.98 17.54
C MET A 511 18.76 7.78 18.45
N ASP A 512 18.01 6.71 18.32
CA ASP A 512 17.00 6.33 19.32
C ASP A 512 17.60 5.80 20.62
N PHE A 513 18.88 5.46 20.60
CA PHE A 513 19.63 5.39 21.83
C PHE A 513 19.92 6.83 22.24
N SER A 514 19.19 7.32 23.22
CA SER A 514 19.50 8.54 23.94
C SER A 514 20.97 8.53 24.33
N LEU A 515 21.82 8.96 23.43
CA LEU A 515 23.08 9.56 23.83
C LEU A 515 22.63 10.82 24.56
N ASN A 516 22.34 10.67 25.87
CA ASN A 516 22.11 11.78 26.78
C ASN A 516 23.39 12.60 26.82
N TYR A 517 23.54 13.45 25.82
CA TYR A 517 24.61 14.42 25.80
C TYR A 517 24.15 15.62 26.57
N ASN A 518 24.64 15.72 27.81
CA ASN A 518 24.69 16.97 28.51
C ASN A 518 25.43 18.00 27.65
N ASN A 519 24.96 19.22 27.60
CA ASN A 519 25.58 20.35 26.92
C ASN A 519 27.07 20.58 27.24
N ASN A 520 27.61 19.94 28.26
CA ASN A 520 28.97 20.04 28.75
C ASN A 520 29.97 19.09 28.09
N LEU A 521 29.53 18.28 27.08
CA LEU A 521 30.39 17.33 26.37
C LEU A 521 31.41 17.94 25.42
N VAL A 522 31.53 19.25 25.39
CA VAL A 522 32.52 19.97 24.57
C VAL A 522 33.89 20.00 25.20
N GLU A 523 34.03 19.57 26.46
CA GLU A 523 35.33 19.54 27.13
C GLU A 523 35.98 18.16 27.02
N ASP A 524 37.23 18.15 26.60
CA ASP A 524 38.11 17.07 26.10
C ASP A 524 38.05 15.68 26.76
N LYS A 525 37.39 15.48 27.87
CA LYS A 525 37.41 14.21 28.61
C LYS A 525 36.22 13.29 28.38
N GLU A 526 35.19 13.73 27.67
CA GLU A 526 33.98 12.93 27.48
C GLU A 526 33.88 12.30 26.10
N TYR A 527 34.73 12.69 25.14
CA TYR A 527 34.80 12.03 23.82
C TYR A 527 35.12 10.55 23.91
N ASP A 528 35.99 10.16 24.85
CA ASP A 528 36.35 8.76 25.04
C ASP A 528 35.18 7.92 25.53
N LYS A 529 34.30 8.48 26.38
CA LYS A 529 33.08 7.81 26.85
C LYS A 529 32.06 7.66 25.72
N ALA A 530 31.91 8.71 24.92
CA ALA A 530 31.04 8.68 23.75
C ALA A 530 31.50 7.61 22.73
N LEU A 531 32.80 7.57 22.44
CA LEU A 531 33.39 6.56 21.57
C LEU A 531 33.21 5.15 22.10
N ILE A 532 33.33 4.92 23.40
CA ILE A 532 33.11 3.62 24.03
C ILE A 532 31.65 3.21 23.88
N ASN A 533 30.71 4.11 24.10
CA ASN A 533 29.29 3.82 23.96
C ASN A 533 28.91 3.52 22.51
N ILE A 534 29.41 4.29 21.56
CA ILE A 534 29.22 4.04 20.13
C ILE A 534 29.85 2.71 19.75
N LYS A 535 31.06 2.40 20.22
CA LYS A 535 31.73 1.13 19.96
C LYS A 535 30.93 -0.05 20.48
N ASN A 536 30.41 0.03 21.70
CA ASN A 536 29.58 -1.03 22.29
C ASN A 536 28.27 -1.23 21.50
N LEU A 537 27.68 -0.14 21.02
CA LEU A 537 26.51 -0.17 20.18
C LEU A 537 26.80 -0.90 18.86
N PHE A 538 27.89 -0.57 18.17
CA PHE A 538 28.30 -1.25 16.95
C PHE A 538 28.56 -2.74 17.17
N ILE A 539 29.20 -3.09 18.27
CA ILE A 539 29.46 -4.49 18.63
C ILE A 539 28.14 -5.23 18.85
N SER A 540 27.18 -4.63 19.54
CA SER A 540 25.87 -5.25 19.77
C SER A 540 25.04 -5.46 18.50
N GLN A 541 25.26 -4.63 17.47
CA GLN A 541 24.55 -4.70 16.18
C GLN A 541 25.24 -5.62 15.16
N THR A 542 26.52 -5.96 15.39
CA THR A 542 27.34 -6.69 14.42
C THR A 542 27.79 -8.07 14.91
N VAL A 543 27.13 -8.60 15.95
CA VAL A 543 27.58 -9.84 16.64
C VAL A 543 27.72 -11.04 15.71
N ASP A 544 26.96 -11.10 14.63
CA ASP A 544 27.08 -12.19 13.64
C ASP A 544 27.77 -11.79 12.33
N SER A 545 28.20 -10.56 12.22
CA SER A 545 28.96 -10.15 11.04
C SER A 545 30.44 -10.51 11.25
N CYS A 546 31.08 -10.97 10.21
CA CYS A 546 32.55 -11.14 10.17
C CYS A 546 33.30 -9.81 10.36
N LEU A 547 32.66 -8.80 10.93
CA LEU A 547 33.14 -7.43 11.10
C LEU A 547 33.67 -7.25 12.52
N ASN A 548 34.96 -7.08 12.64
CA ASN A 548 35.58 -6.60 13.86
C ASN A 548 35.90 -5.11 13.72
N ILE A 549 35.44 -4.30 14.67
CA ILE A 549 35.82 -2.91 14.72
C ILE A 549 37.27 -2.83 15.17
N ASP A 550 38.16 -2.41 14.26
CA ASP A 550 39.59 -2.27 14.53
C ASP A 550 39.89 -0.97 15.25
N SER A 551 39.31 0.13 14.78
CA SER A 551 39.44 1.42 15.43
C SER A 551 38.28 2.37 15.09
N MET A 552 38.01 3.27 16.00
CA MET A 552 37.05 4.36 15.81
C MET A 552 37.71 5.70 16.10
N LYS A 553 37.44 6.69 15.27
CA LYS A 553 38.01 8.04 15.44
C LYS A 553 36.95 9.06 15.05
N ILE A 554 36.73 10.05 15.91
CA ILE A 554 35.96 11.24 15.55
C ILE A 554 36.84 12.09 14.63
N GLN A 555 36.38 12.33 13.42
CA GLN A 555 37.11 13.15 12.44
C GLN A 555 36.81 14.63 12.61
N SER A 556 35.54 14.97 12.79
CA SER A 556 35.11 16.34 12.96
C SER A 556 33.83 16.42 13.79
N TYR A 557 33.63 17.52 14.43
CA TYR A 557 32.49 17.84 15.26
C TYR A 557 31.97 19.22 14.90
N TYR A 558 30.68 19.30 14.57
CA TYR A 558 30.02 20.56 14.25
C TYR A 558 28.85 20.79 15.20
N LYS A 559 28.92 21.88 15.96
CA LYS A 559 27.77 22.34 16.71
C LYS A 559 27.00 23.34 15.86
N VAL A 560 25.75 23.05 15.59
CA VAL A 560 24.85 23.97 14.90
C VAL A 560 24.10 24.76 15.97
N ASP A 561 24.46 26.01 16.15
CA ASP A 561 23.68 26.94 16.97
C ASP A 561 22.44 27.35 16.16
N THR A 562 21.31 26.73 16.43
CA THR A 562 20.01 27.19 15.93
C THR A 562 19.46 28.24 16.91
N PRO A 563 18.93 29.37 16.42
CA PRO A 563 18.40 30.42 17.29
C PRO A 563 17.10 30.03 18.01
N ASN A 564 16.52 28.91 17.69
CA ASN A 564 15.36 28.35 18.38
C ASN A 564 15.80 27.13 19.18
N GLU A 565 15.58 27.15 20.46
CA GLU A 565 15.98 26.21 21.50
C GLU A 565 15.55 24.75 21.32
N ILE A 566 14.94 24.41 20.21
CA ILE A 566 14.45 23.07 19.91
C ILE A 566 15.50 22.41 19.03
N LEU A 567 16.35 21.59 19.61
CA LEU A 567 17.28 20.69 18.93
C LEU A 567 18.59 21.32 18.45
N GLY A 568 19.51 21.55 19.33
CA GLY A 568 20.94 21.62 18.95
C GLY A 568 21.36 20.25 18.40
N ASN A 569 21.30 20.07 17.09
CA ASN A 569 21.87 18.88 16.46
C ASN A 569 23.40 19.08 16.40
N ALA A 570 24.15 18.18 17.00
CA ALA A 570 25.57 18.08 16.77
C ALA A 570 25.81 17.07 15.65
N PHE A 571 26.57 17.47 14.65
CA PHE A 571 27.00 16.58 13.58
C PHE A 571 28.42 16.11 13.90
N MET A 572 28.62 14.80 13.80
CA MET A 572 29.91 14.19 14.09
C MET A 572 30.27 13.25 12.94
N ASP A 573 31.40 13.51 12.31
CA ASP A 573 31.95 12.56 11.34
C ASP A 573 32.78 11.51 12.09
N LEU A 574 32.34 10.27 11.99
CA LEU A 574 32.98 9.13 12.61
C LEU A 574 33.69 8.29 11.56
N ILE A 575 34.98 8.08 11.71
CA ILE A 575 35.72 7.08 10.95
C ILE A 575 35.71 5.79 11.73
N VAL A 576 35.09 4.76 11.16
CA VAL A 576 35.12 3.41 11.70
C VAL A 576 35.97 2.54 10.77
N ASN A 577 37.02 1.98 11.29
CA ASN A 577 37.81 0.99 10.56
C ASN A 577 37.33 -0.41 10.96
N PHE A 578 36.84 -1.13 9.97
CA PHE A 578 36.43 -2.52 10.14
C PHE A 578 37.55 -3.44 9.70
N LYS A 579 37.82 -4.46 10.49
CA LYS A 579 38.67 -5.56 10.10
C LYS A 579 37.80 -6.68 9.59
N VAL A 580 37.68 -6.75 8.28
CA VAL A 580 37.05 -7.86 7.58
C VAL A 580 38.13 -8.59 6.85
N ASN A 581 37.88 -9.73 6.31
CA ASN A 581 38.75 -10.37 5.31
C ASN A 581 39.01 -9.49 4.06
N ALA A 582 38.35 -8.34 3.98
CA ALA A 582 38.65 -7.20 3.09
C ALA A 582 38.58 -5.92 3.89
N TYR A 583 39.57 -5.05 3.77
CA TYR A 583 39.61 -3.76 4.49
C TYR A 583 38.61 -2.78 3.89
N VAL A 584 37.62 -2.36 4.69
CA VAL A 584 36.68 -1.30 4.31
C VAL A 584 36.91 -0.10 5.20
N ARG A 585 37.06 1.08 4.58
CA ARG A 585 37.07 2.38 5.26
C ARG A 585 35.84 3.14 4.85
N GLU A 586 34.95 3.41 5.77
CA GLU A 586 33.80 4.25 5.51
C GLU A 586 33.74 5.43 6.49
N LEU A 587 33.40 6.57 5.96
CA LEU A 587 33.06 7.76 6.73
C LEU A 587 31.57 7.72 7.02
N ILE A 588 31.21 7.65 8.30
CA ILE A 588 29.82 7.57 8.71
C ILE A 588 29.45 8.88 9.41
N PRO A 589 28.54 9.71 8.87
CA PRO A 589 28.04 10.88 9.56
C PRO A 589 27.11 10.46 10.72
N ILE A 590 27.38 10.89 11.90
CA ILE A 590 26.54 10.71 13.08
C ILE A 590 25.88 12.04 13.42
N ILE A 591 24.57 12.06 13.49
CA ILE A 591 23.78 13.19 13.97
C ILE A 591 23.35 12.88 15.40
N CYS A 592 23.86 13.61 16.35
CA CYS A 592 23.50 13.50 17.76
C CYS A 592 22.40 14.51 18.09
N LYS A 593 21.24 14.04 18.56
CA LYS A 593 20.21 14.90 19.18
C LYS A 593 20.62 15.22 20.60
N LYS A 594 20.56 16.50 20.94
CA LYS A 594 20.62 16.93 22.33
C LYS A 594 19.36 16.47 23.05
N SER A 595 19.48 15.74 24.15
CA SER A 595 18.33 15.51 25.01
C SER A 595 18.05 16.78 25.79
N ASP A 596 16.82 17.27 25.75
CA ASP A 596 16.37 18.31 26.66
C ASP A 596 16.34 17.73 28.08
N GLU A 597 17.02 18.37 29.01
CA GLU A 597 16.80 18.22 30.45
C GLU A 597 15.57 19.04 30.85
#